data_cd8f9731b6f88a19ce4894e08434887a
#
_entry.id   cd8f9731b6f88a19ce4894e08434887a
#
_cell.length_a   1.000
_cell.length_b   1.000
_cell.length_c   1.000
_cell.angle_alpha   90.00
_cell.angle_beta   90.00
_cell.angle_gamma   90.00
#
_symmetry.space_group_name_H-M   'P 1'
#
loop_
_entity.id
_entity.type
_entity.pdbx_description
1 polymer ?
#
loop_
_entity_poly.entity_id
_entity_poly.type
_entity_poly.pdbx_seq_one_letter_code
_entity_poly.pdbx_strand_id
1 'polypeptide(L)'
;MGKNVVVIGTQWGDEGKGKIVDLLTDRAAAVARFQGGHNAGHTLVIAGEKTVLHLIPSGILRDGVSCLIGNGVVLALDALVEEANALIESGVPVYERLKISPGCPLILPSHVALDAAREKARGSSAIGTTGRGIGPAYEDKVARRALKVSDIFVREVLAAKLGEILDYHNFLLKNYFGAATIDFAATLDEILGYAKIIAPVTADITQILCDLADSDESILFEGAQGSFLDIDHGTYPFVTSSNTVAAAASTGTGIGPRNLDYILGIVKAYTTRVGAGPFPTELFDDQGAHLARVGAEFGATTGRPRRCGWFDAVALRRSIINSSVSGLCVTKLDVLDELETIQICVGYTIDDKPIAGVPVVVDRFAECKPVYEEWSGWQESTVGITRFDDLPKKARAYLARIEALAGVPVDIISTGPDREQTIIKTHPFGCTSAAGRLQPRRTASTSITGRHHRHWSAAVPPLC
;
A
#
# COMPACT_ATOMS: atom_id res chain seq x y z
N MET A 1 1.77 -13.65 23.70
CA MET A 1 2.52 -13.62 22.43
C MET A 1 2.16 -12.37 21.67
N GLY A 2 3.14 -11.56 21.37
CA GLY A 2 3.02 -10.41 20.47
C GLY A 2 2.47 -10.87 19.12
N LYS A 3 1.81 -9.98 18.40
CA LYS A 3 1.27 -10.23 17.07
C LYS A 3 1.89 -9.29 16.06
N ASN A 4 2.16 -9.79 14.88
CA ASN A 4 2.61 -9.01 13.74
C ASN A 4 1.44 -8.76 12.80
N VAL A 5 1.02 -7.50 12.69
CA VAL A 5 -0.11 -7.07 11.87
C VAL A 5 0.38 -6.33 10.65
N VAL A 6 -0.08 -6.73 9.46
CA VAL A 6 0.21 -6.02 8.20
C VAL A 6 -1.02 -5.25 7.77
N VAL A 7 -0.88 -3.95 7.53
CA VAL A 7 -1.95 -3.08 7.01
C VAL A 7 -1.68 -2.80 5.54
N ILE A 8 -2.61 -3.18 4.67
CA ILE A 8 -2.53 -2.93 3.22
C ILE A 8 -3.81 -2.26 2.69
N GLY A 9 -3.68 -1.52 1.59
CA GLY A 9 -4.83 -1.09 0.80
C GLY A 9 -5.28 -2.20 -0.15
N THR A 10 -6.59 -2.39 -0.29
CA THR A 10 -7.16 -3.45 -1.13
C THR A 10 -7.71 -2.96 -2.47
N GLN A 11 -7.67 -1.65 -2.72
CA GLN A 11 -8.16 -1.00 -3.93
C GLN A 11 -6.99 -0.32 -4.69
N TRP A 12 -7.16 0.90 -5.17
CA TRP A 12 -6.14 1.69 -5.88
C TRP A 12 -5.45 2.75 -5.00
N GLY A 13 -5.28 2.48 -3.72
CA GLY A 13 -4.73 3.44 -2.76
C GLY A 13 -5.78 4.41 -2.22
N ASP A 14 -5.33 5.31 -1.34
CA ASP A 14 -6.19 6.33 -0.71
C ASP A 14 -7.38 5.80 0.10
N GLU A 15 -7.30 4.55 0.56
CA GLU A 15 -8.35 3.90 1.36
C GLU A 15 -8.42 4.43 2.82
N GLY A 16 -7.54 5.36 3.22
CA GLY A 16 -7.51 5.90 4.57
C GLY A 16 -6.65 5.10 5.55
N LYS A 17 -5.60 4.42 5.06
CA LYS A 17 -4.68 3.60 5.85
C LYS A 17 -4.04 4.34 7.01
N GLY A 18 -3.61 5.60 6.82
CA GLY A 18 -2.90 6.37 7.85
C GLY A 18 -3.66 6.44 9.17
N LYS A 19 -4.95 6.80 9.14
CA LYS A 19 -5.81 6.82 10.33
C LYS A 19 -5.83 5.48 11.07
N ILE A 20 -5.94 4.38 10.32
CA ILE A 20 -6.05 3.04 10.91
C ILE A 20 -4.70 2.56 11.46
N VAL A 21 -3.60 2.87 10.77
CA VAL A 21 -2.26 2.59 11.28
C VAL A 21 -2.03 3.34 12.59
N ASP A 22 -2.32 4.64 12.65
CA ASP A 22 -2.20 5.42 13.87
C ASP A 22 -3.08 4.87 15.00
N LEU A 23 -4.34 4.50 14.71
CA LEU A 23 -5.24 3.88 15.67
C LEU A 23 -4.64 2.60 16.26
N LEU A 24 -4.11 1.71 15.41
CA LEU A 24 -3.57 0.42 15.82
C LEU A 24 -2.21 0.52 16.52
N THR A 25 -1.51 1.64 16.36
CA THR A 25 -0.18 1.85 16.95
C THR A 25 -0.20 1.89 18.47
N ASP A 26 -1.36 2.07 19.11
CA ASP A 26 -1.52 2.04 20.58
C ASP A 26 -1.10 0.70 21.20
N ARG A 27 -1.06 -0.38 20.40
CA ARG A 27 -0.68 -1.73 20.83
C ARG A 27 0.55 -2.27 20.11
N ALA A 28 1.30 -1.43 19.44
CA ALA A 28 2.51 -1.81 18.71
C ALA A 28 3.76 -1.20 19.36
N ALA A 29 4.78 -2.02 19.57
CA ALA A 29 6.10 -1.54 19.98
C ALA A 29 6.87 -0.87 18.82
N ALA A 30 6.54 -1.27 17.58
CA ALA A 30 7.15 -0.70 16.38
C ALA A 30 6.16 -0.60 15.22
N VAL A 31 6.38 0.42 14.36
CA VAL A 31 5.73 0.55 13.06
C VAL A 31 6.79 0.51 11.97
N ALA A 32 6.68 -0.44 11.03
CA ALA A 32 7.66 -0.66 9.97
C ALA A 32 7.06 -0.40 8.58
N ARG A 33 7.58 0.58 7.85
CA ARG A 33 7.32 0.76 6.43
C ARG A 33 8.21 -0.15 5.61
N PHE A 34 7.61 -0.85 4.64
CA PHE A 34 8.29 -1.91 3.91
C PHE A 34 8.39 -1.67 2.40
N GLN A 35 7.69 -0.69 1.81
CA GLN A 35 7.71 -0.42 0.38
C GLN A 35 7.25 1.01 0.04
N GLY A 36 7.39 1.40 -1.24
CA GLY A 36 7.08 2.73 -1.73
C GLY A 36 8.19 3.73 -1.40
N GLY A 37 7.85 4.97 -1.30
CA GLY A 37 8.72 6.08 -0.94
C GLY A 37 7.87 7.25 -0.47
N HIS A 38 8.34 8.48 -0.68
CA HIS A 38 7.62 9.69 -0.32
C HIS A 38 6.44 10.03 -1.26
N ASN A 39 6.08 9.12 -2.19
CA ASN A 39 4.84 9.18 -2.96
C ASN A 39 3.60 8.77 -2.16
N ALA A 40 3.73 8.22 -0.96
CA ALA A 40 2.62 8.02 -0.04
C ALA A 40 2.16 9.36 0.55
N GLY A 41 0.90 9.42 1.00
CA GLY A 41 0.34 10.55 1.73
C GLY A 41 -0.60 10.02 2.80
N HIS A 42 -0.09 9.80 4.01
CA HIS A 42 -0.85 9.31 5.15
C HIS A 42 -1.33 10.49 5.98
N THR A 43 -2.60 10.85 5.80
CA THR A 43 -3.22 11.92 6.59
C THR A 43 -3.71 11.37 7.92
N LEU A 44 -3.27 11.99 8.98
CA LEU A 44 -3.67 11.76 10.36
C LEU A 44 -4.46 12.96 10.86
N VAL A 45 -5.55 12.72 11.58
CA VAL A 45 -6.30 13.76 12.29
C VAL A 45 -6.35 13.37 13.77
N ILE A 46 -5.67 14.13 14.60
CA ILE A 46 -5.55 13.87 16.03
C ILE A 46 -6.03 15.11 16.76
N ALA A 47 -7.12 14.99 17.52
CA ALA A 47 -7.74 16.10 18.25
C ALA A 47 -8.02 17.33 17.35
N GLY A 48 -8.40 17.08 16.09
CA GLY A 48 -8.68 18.12 15.09
C GLY A 48 -7.47 18.65 14.33
N GLU A 49 -6.25 18.35 14.76
CA GLU A 49 -5.02 18.75 14.06
C GLU A 49 -4.67 17.74 12.96
N LYS A 50 -4.37 18.26 11.78
CA LYS A 50 -4.06 17.47 10.60
C LYS A 50 -2.56 17.42 10.33
N THR A 51 -1.98 16.22 10.36
CA THR A 51 -0.61 15.93 9.95
C THR A 51 -0.61 15.03 8.71
N VAL A 52 0.24 15.32 7.73
CA VAL A 52 0.41 14.47 6.54
C VAL A 52 1.83 13.93 6.53
N LEU A 53 1.95 12.60 6.58
CA LEU A 53 3.22 11.89 6.51
C LEU A 53 3.42 11.25 5.13
N HIS A 54 4.61 11.40 4.59
CA HIS A 54 4.96 10.86 3.27
C HIS A 54 5.90 9.66 3.34
N LEU A 55 6.90 9.71 4.21
CA LEU A 55 7.98 8.74 4.30
C LEU A 55 8.12 8.14 5.69
N ILE A 56 8.04 8.96 6.72
CA ILE A 56 8.16 8.54 8.11
C ILE A 56 6.92 7.70 8.50
N PRO A 57 7.11 6.54 9.20
CA PRO A 57 5.98 5.73 9.64
C PRO A 57 4.99 6.48 10.52
N SER A 58 3.69 6.17 10.37
CA SER A 58 2.59 6.88 11.08
C SER A 58 2.67 6.77 12.61
N GLY A 59 3.41 5.80 13.14
CA GLY A 59 3.66 5.63 14.57
C GLY A 59 4.53 6.72 15.21
N ILE A 60 5.16 7.60 14.41
CA ILE A 60 6.10 8.62 14.93
C ILE A 60 5.47 9.58 15.92
N LEU A 61 4.16 9.81 15.82
CA LEU A 61 3.38 10.69 16.70
C LEU A 61 3.03 10.03 18.05
N ARG A 62 3.41 8.76 18.26
CA ARG A 62 3.15 8.02 19.50
C ARG A 62 4.40 7.86 20.33
N ASP A 63 4.30 8.16 21.62
CA ASP A 63 5.40 7.95 22.55
C ASP A 63 5.70 6.46 22.73
N GLY A 64 6.99 6.13 22.84
CA GLY A 64 7.46 4.77 23.08
C GLY A 64 7.39 3.83 21.88
N VAL A 65 6.98 4.30 20.71
CA VAL A 65 6.89 3.48 19.49
C VAL A 65 8.10 3.70 18.59
N SER A 66 8.77 2.61 18.22
CA SER A 66 9.87 2.65 17.25
C SER A 66 9.34 2.74 15.82
N CYS A 67 9.91 3.63 15.02
CA CYS A 67 9.54 3.84 13.62
C CYS A 67 10.65 3.33 12.70
N LEU A 68 10.34 2.32 11.89
CA LEU A 68 11.33 1.58 11.12
C LEU A 68 11.09 1.76 9.61
N ILE A 69 12.14 2.12 8.87
CA ILE A 69 12.11 2.17 7.40
C ILE A 69 12.92 0.97 6.87
N GLY A 70 12.22 -0.01 6.31
CA GLY A 70 12.79 -1.24 5.78
C GLY A 70 13.45 -1.05 4.41
N ASN A 71 14.30 -2.00 4.03
CA ASN A 71 15.08 -2.00 2.76
C ASN A 71 14.24 -2.00 1.48
N GLY A 72 12.94 -2.25 1.59
CA GLY A 72 12.00 -2.17 0.46
C GLY A 72 11.63 -0.75 0.07
N VAL A 73 11.82 0.23 0.95
CA VAL A 73 11.52 1.64 0.69
C VAL A 73 12.63 2.28 -0.15
N VAL A 74 12.24 3.07 -1.17
CA VAL A 74 13.17 3.97 -1.89
C VAL A 74 13.17 5.33 -1.20
N LEU A 75 14.34 5.79 -0.77
CA LEU A 75 14.52 6.86 0.19
C LEU A 75 15.02 8.16 -0.47
N ALA A 76 14.22 9.22 -0.45
CA ALA A 76 14.64 10.57 -0.77
C ALA A 76 15.16 11.23 0.52
N LEU A 77 16.44 11.57 0.58
CA LEU A 77 17.08 12.08 1.80
C LEU A 77 16.60 13.51 2.14
N ASP A 78 16.42 14.34 1.13
CA ASP A 78 15.86 15.68 1.22
C ASP A 78 14.44 15.65 1.83
N ALA A 79 13.55 14.86 1.22
CA ALA A 79 12.18 14.71 1.70
C ALA A 79 12.09 14.15 3.12
N LEU A 80 12.98 13.19 3.48
CA LEU A 80 13.04 12.64 4.82
C LEU A 80 13.45 13.70 5.85
N VAL A 81 14.49 14.48 5.55
CA VAL A 81 15.00 15.49 6.48
C VAL A 81 14.01 16.65 6.61
N GLU A 82 13.37 17.06 5.52
CA GLU A 82 12.32 18.07 5.55
C GLU A 82 11.14 17.63 6.42
N GLU A 83 10.63 16.41 6.21
CA GLU A 83 9.53 15.85 7.00
C GLU A 83 9.91 15.70 8.48
N ALA A 84 11.14 15.24 8.76
CA ALA A 84 11.65 15.11 10.12
C ALA A 84 11.75 16.46 10.83
N ASN A 85 12.27 17.49 10.16
CA ASN A 85 12.40 18.84 10.73
C ASN A 85 11.03 19.44 11.06
N ALA A 86 10.03 19.31 10.18
CA ALA A 86 8.68 19.79 10.44
C ALA A 86 8.05 19.10 11.66
N LEU A 87 8.30 17.81 11.86
CA LEU A 87 7.85 17.07 13.04
C LEU A 87 8.60 17.50 14.31
N ILE A 88 9.90 17.74 14.21
CA ILE A 88 10.72 18.20 15.35
C ILE A 88 10.27 19.60 15.79
N GLU A 89 9.97 20.50 14.86
CA GLU A 89 9.42 21.83 15.15
C GLU A 89 8.07 21.74 15.89
N SER A 90 7.29 20.68 15.64
CA SER A 90 6.06 20.39 16.39
C SER A 90 6.28 19.60 17.69
N GLY A 91 7.53 19.41 18.12
CA GLY A 91 7.90 18.77 19.39
C GLY A 91 8.06 17.25 19.36
N VAL A 92 8.06 16.61 18.18
CA VAL A 92 8.21 15.16 18.05
C VAL A 92 9.71 14.79 18.03
N PRO A 93 10.23 13.90 18.89
CA PRO A 93 11.64 13.50 18.93
C PRO A 93 11.95 12.46 17.85
N VAL A 94 11.91 12.86 16.57
CA VAL A 94 11.95 11.96 15.40
C VAL A 94 13.19 11.07 15.43
N TYR A 95 14.40 11.63 15.57
CA TYR A 95 15.64 10.87 15.47
C TYR A 95 15.89 9.90 16.63
N GLU A 96 15.18 10.04 17.74
CA GLU A 96 15.22 9.08 18.84
C GLU A 96 14.43 7.81 18.50
N ARG A 97 13.33 7.95 17.75
CA ARG A 97 12.36 6.89 17.43
C ARG A 97 12.60 6.26 16.06
N LEU A 98 13.20 7.00 15.12
CA LEU A 98 13.38 6.56 13.73
C LEU A 98 14.63 5.68 13.57
N LYS A 99 14.47 4.54 12.87
CA LYS A 99 15.58 3.73 12.35
C LYS A 99 15.39 3.40 10.88
N ILE A 100 16.50 3.39 10.14
CA ILE A 100 16.50 3.26 8.67
C ILE A 100 17.44 2.11 8.29
N SER A 101 16.96 1.21 7.43
CA SER A 101 17.78 0.12 6.90
C SER A 101 18.93 0.66 6.04
N PRO A 102 20.18 0.19 6.26
CA PRO A 102 21.30 0.48 5.35
C PRO A 102 21.07 -0.02 3.93
N GLY A 103 20.12 -0.95 3.74
CA GLY A 103 19.73 -1.52 2.45
C GLY A 103 18.76 -0.70 1.63
N CYS A 104 18.22 0.42 2.12
CA CYS A 104 17.30 1.29 1.37
C CYS A 104 18.01 1.89 0.15
N PRO A 105 17.48 1.73 -1.08
CA PRO A 105 17.96 2.47 -2.24
C PRO A 105 17.61 3.95 -2.12
N LEU A 106 18.49 4.82 -2.60
CA LEU A 106 18.28 6.26 -2.60
C LEU A 106 17.55 6.72 -3.86
N ILE A 107 16.69 7.72 -3.70
CA ILE A 107 16.19 8.52 -4.81
C ILE A 107 17.16 9.70 -5.00
N LEU A 108 17.67 9.85 -6.22
CA LEU A 108 18.58 10.89 -6.61
C LEU A 108 17.85 11.96 -7.45
N PRO A 109 18.37 13.19 -7.55
CA PRO A 109 17.83 14.21 -8.47
C PRO A 109 17.69 13.71 -9.92
N SER A 110 18.58 12.81 -10.35
CA SER A 110 18.53 12.19 -11.67
C SER A 110 17.33 11.27 -11.86
N HIS A 111 16.87 10.58 -10.80
CA HIS A 111 15.64 9.78 -10.86
C HIS A 111 14.40 10.65 -11.06
N VAL A 112 14.32 11.80 -10.37
CA VAL A 112 13.24 12.77 -10.53
C VAL A 112 13.24 13.34 -11.96
N ALA A 113 14.42 13.71 -12.48
CA ALA A 113 14.56 14.21 -13.85
C ALA A 113 14.15 13.16 -14.90
N LEU A 114 14.54 11.89 -14.71
CA LEU A 114 14.13 10.78 -15.59
C LEU A 114 12.63 10.52 -15.55
N ASP A 115 12.01 10.55 -14.37
CA ASP A 115 10.57 10.38 -14.20
C ASP A 115 9.80 11.45 -14.98
N ALA A 116 10.16 12.72 -14.82
CA ALA A 116 9.59 13.85 -15.54
C ALA A 116 9.80 13.74 -17.06
N ALA A 117 11.02 13.39 -17.50
CA ALA A 117 11.34 13.25 -18.92
C ALA A 117 10.55 12.12 -19.60
N ARG A 118 10.38 10.98 -18.90
CA ARG A 118 9.58 9.84 -19.37
C ARG A 118 8.11 10.16 -19.51
N GLU A 119 7.51 10.82 -18.51
CA GLU A 119 6.11 11.25 -18.57
C GLU A 119 5.88 12.25 -19.71
N LYS A 120 6.79 13.22 -19.88
CA LYS A 120 6.75 14.17 -21.01
C LYS A 120 6.84 13.44 -22.36
N ALA A 121 7.73 12.49 -22.50
CA ALA A 121 7.93 11.74 -23.76
C ALA A 121 6.71 10.87 -24.12
N ARG A 122 5.97 10.34 -23.13
CA ARG A 122 4.75 9.57 -23.34
C ARG A 122 3.55 10.40 -23.79
N GLY A 123 3.52 11.70 -23.49
CA GLY A 123 2.43 12.58 -23.88
C GLY A 123 1.06 12.09 -23.40
N SER A 124 0.13 11.82 -24.33
CA SER A 124 -1.22 11.31 -24.00
C SER A 124 -1.24 9.90 -23.39
N SER A 125 -0.17 9.12 -23.55
CA SER A 125 -0.02 7.79 -22.95
C SER A 125 0.72 7.81 -21.61
N ALA A 126 0.85 8.99 -20.97
CA ALA A 126 1.47 9.14 -19.67
C ALA A 126 0.76 8.28 -18.60
N ILE A 127 1.54 7.67 -17.72
CA ILE A 127 1.01 6.85 -16.61
C ILE A 127 0.33 7.74 -15.56
N GLY A 128 0.79 8.98 -15.45
CA GLY A 128 0.35 9.91 -14.41
C GLY A 128 1.10 9.69 -13.10
N THR A 129 2.42 9.55 -13.16
CA THR A 129 3.27 9.38 -11.98
C THR A 129 3.19 10.58 -11.04
N THR A 130 3.73 10.44 -9.83
CA THR A 130 3.83 11.55 -8.89
C THR A 130 5.00 12.49 -9.21
N GLY A 131 5.84 12.19 -10.20
CA GLY A 131 7.03 12.96 -10.56
C GLY A 131 8.15 12.93 -9.51
N ARG A 132 8.12 11.95 -8.59
CA ARG A 132 9.04 11.88 -7.44
C ARG A 132 10.21 10.91 -7.64
N GLY A 133 10.41 10.41 -8.84
CA GLY A 133 11.53 9.52 -9.17
C GLY A 133 11.43 8.10 -8.61
N ILE A 134 10.25 7.70 -8.12
CA ILE A 134 10.02 6.38 -7.50
C ILE A 134 10.33 5.24 -8.49
N GLY A 135 9.75 5.33 -9.70
CA GLY A 135 9.94 4.31 -10.75
C GLY A 135 11.41 4.12 -11.14
N PRO A 136 12.13 5.16 -11.56
CA PRO A 136 13.55 5.08 -11.88
C PRO A 136 14.42 4.56 -10.71
N ALA A 137 14.11 4.88 -9.45
CA ALA A 137 14.85 4.36 -8.30
C ALA A 137 14.64 2.84 -8.10
N TYR A 138 13.42 2.33 -8.29
CA TYR A 138 13.16 0.89 -8.29
C TYR A 138 13.81 0.18 -9.48
N GLU A 139 13.82 0.80 -10.67
CA GLU A 139 14.54 0.31 -11.84
C GLU A 139 16.03 0.11 -11.52
N ASP A 140 16.67 1.08 -10.91
CA ASP A 140 18.07 0.98 -10.52
C ASP A 140 18.32 -0.09 -9.45
N LYS A 141 17.40 -0.23 -8.49
CA LYS A 141 17.44 -1.31 -7.50
C LYS A 141 17.47 -2.68 -8.17
N VAL A 142 16.57 -2.94 -9.12
CA VAL A 142 16.47 -4.22 -9.83
C VAL A 142 17.63 -4.42 -10.80
N ALA A 143 18.10 -3.35 -11.45
CA ALA A 143 19.29 -3.34 -12.29
C ALA A 143 20.60 -3.51 -11.51
N ARG A 144 20.56 -3.46 -10.18
CA ARG A 144 21.71 -3.63 -9.26
C ARG A 144 22.75 -2.51 -9.36
N ARG A 145 22.34 -1.30 -9.76
CA ARG A 145 23.20 -0.10 -9.82
C ARG A 145 22.77 0.98 -8.80
N ALA A 146 21.70 0.73 -8.00
CA ALA A 146 21.23 1.70 -7.04
C ALA A 146 22.28 2.05 -5.99
N LEU A 147 22.38 3.34 -5.65
CA LEU A 147 22.98 3.81 -4.41
C LEU A 147 22.11 3.43 -3.23
N LYS A 148 22.71 2.93 -2.16
CA LYS A 148 22.03 2.57 -0.91
C LYS A 148 22.47 3.46 0.23
N VAL A 149 21.70 3.50 1.31
CA VAL A 149 22.04 4.23 2.54
C VAL A 149 23.43 3.82 3.07
N SER A 150 23.79 2.54 2.99
CA SER A 150 25.14 2.08 3.38
C SER A 150 26.30 2.73 2.62
N ASP A 151 26.06 3.16 1.38
CA ASP A 151 27.11 3.65 0.50
C ASP A 151 27.50 5.11 0.77
N ILE A 152 26.64 5.88 1.48
CA ILE A 152 26.86 7.32 1.67
C ILE A 152 27.85 7.65 2.80
N PHE A 153 28.23 6.67 3.62
CA PHE A 153 29.10 6.89 4.78
C PHE A 153 30.58 6.85 4.43
N VAL A 154 30.94 6.41 3.23
CA VAL A 154 32.30 6.37 2.72
C VAL A 154 32.37 7.19 1.43
N ARG A 155 33.02 8.37 1.49
CA ARG A 155 33.06 9.35 0.38
C ARG A 155 33.52 8.74 -0.94
N GLU A 156 34.56 7.91 -0.90
CA GLU A 156 35.16 7.29 -2.09
C GLU A 156 34.18 6.30 -2.75
N VAL A 157 33.46 5.52 -1.94
CA VAL A 157 32.42 4.58 -2.42
C VAL A 157 31.24 5.35 -3.01
N LEU A 158 30.77 6.38 -2.30
CA LEU A 158 29.70 7.24 -2.77
C LEU A 158 30.07 7.89 -4.11
N ALA A 159 31.26 8.53 -4.19
CA ALA A 159 31.70 9.24 -5.38
C ALA A 159 31.83 8.31 -6.60
N ALA A 160 32.40 7.10 -6.43
CA ALA A 160 32.53 6.13 -7.50
C ALA A 160 31.17 5.68 -8.04
N LYS A 161 30.27 5.21 -7.15
CA LYS A 161 28.93 4.75 -7.54
C LYS A 161 28.05 5.85 -8.12
N LEU A 162 28.08 7.05 -7.51
CA LEU A 162 27.34 8.21 -8.02
C LEU A 162 27.82 8.59 -9.42
N GLY A 163 29.14 8.54 -9.66
CA GLY A 163 29.71 8.81 -10.98
C GLY A 163 29.17 7.86 -12.05
N GLU A 164 29.16 6.54 -11.78
CA GLU A 164 28.64 5.52 -12.69
C GLU A 164 27.14 5.73 -12.98
N ILE A 165 26.35 6.02 -11.95
CA ILE A 165 24.90 6.24 -12.09
C ILE A 165 24.63 7.50 -12.90
N LEU A 166 25.29 8.61 -12.57
CA LEU A 166 25.09 9.88 -13.27
C LEU A 166 25.61 9.86 -14.71
N ASP A 167 26.68 9.14 -15.00
CA ASP A 167 27.12 8.92 -16.38
C ASP A 167 26.01 8.30 -17.23
N TYR A 168 25.40 7.22 -16.74
CA TYR A 168 24.29 6.56 -17.40
C TYR A 168 23.03 7.44 -17.48
N HIS A 169 22.60 8.04 -16.37
CA HIS A 169 21.39 8.85 -16.35
C HIS A 169 21.54 10.13 -17.19
N ASN A 170 22.67 10.80 -17.11
CA ASN A 170 22.95 12.00 -17.90
C ASN A 170 23.03 11.70 -19.40
N PHE A 171 23.56 10.51 -19.75
CA PHE A 171 23.49 10.05 -21.15
C PHE A 171 22.05 9.95 -21.63
N LEU A 172 21.15 9.32 -20.87
CA LEU A 172 19.73 9.21 -21.21
C LEU A 172 19.04 10.58 -21.26
N LEU A 173 19.23 11.39 -20.22
CA LEU A 173 18.64 12.72 -20.14
C LEU A 173 19.02 13.57 -21.35
N LYS A 174 20.31 13.67 -21.64
CA LYS A 174 20.83 14.50 -22.72
C LYS A 174 20.51 13.96 -24.11
N ASN A 175 20.85 12.69 -24.36
CA ASN A 175 20.87 12.15 -25.73
C ASN A 175 19.57 11.50 -26.16
N TYR A 176 18.78 10.99 -25.21
CA TYR A 176 17.50 10.35 -25.53
C TYR A 176 16.32 11.29 -25.31
N PHE A 177 16.30 12.00 -24.17
CA PHE A 177 15.18 12.86 -23.82
C PHE A 177 15.38 14.35 -24.16
N GLY A 178 16.59 14.79 -24.49
CA GLY A 178 16.89 16.21 -24.72
C GLY A 178 16.68 17.07 -23.47
N ALA A 179 16.88 16.48 -22.28
CA ALA A 179 16.68 17.12 -20.99
C ALA A 179 18.02 17.56 -20.37
N ALA A 180 17.95 18.43 -19.35
CA ALA A 180 19.12 18.88 -18.60
C ALA A 180 19.77 17.73 -17.83
N THR A 181 21.10 17.76 -17.77
CA THR A 181 21.90 16.81 -16.98
C THR A 181 21.98 17.24 -15.53
N ILE A 182 22.28 16.28 -14.65
CA ILE A 182 22.46 16.50 -13.22
C ILE A 182 23.96 16.66 -12.91
N ASP A 183 24.28 17.67 -12.10
CA ASP A 183 25.64 17.96 -11.71
C ASP A 183 26.14 16.98 -10.66
N PHE A 184 27.32 16.39 -10.91
CA PHE A 184 27.93 15.40 -10.02
C PHE A 184 28.39 16.02 -8.70
N ALA A 185 29.09 17.16 -8.75
CA ALA A 185 29.70 17.73 -7.56
C ALA A 185 28.64 18.22 -6.57
N ALA A 186 27.63 18.93 -7.08
CA ALA A 186 26.52 19.40 -6.26
C ALA A 186 25.75 18.25 -5.62
N THR A 187 25.47 17.17 -6.39
CA THR A 187 24.77 15.99 -5.87
C THR A 187 25.60 15.25 -4.82
N LEU A 188 26.92 15.12 -5.04
CA LEU A 188 27.82 14.47 -4.08
C LEU A 188 27.86 15.24 -2.75
N ASP A 189 28.02 16.57 -2.82
CA ASP A 189 28.12 17.40 -1.62
C ASP A 189 26.81 17.44 -0.82
N GLU A 190 25.67 17.46 -1.52
CA GLU A 190 24.35 17.37 -0.92
C GLU A 190 24.16 16.04 -0.14
N ILE A 191 24.45 14.90 -0.77
CA ILE A 191 24.31 13.57 -0.13
C ILE A 191 25.25 13.45 1.07
N LEU A 192 26.49 13.96 0.98
CA LEU A 192 27.42 13.96 2.11
C LEU A 192 26.93 14.84 3.27
N GLY A 193 26.18 15.89 2.99
CA GLY A 193 25.49 16.69 4.02
C GLY A 193 24.48 15.85 4.80
N TYR A 194 23.62 15.12 4.09
CA TYR A 194 22.62 14.25 4.70
C TYR A 194 23.22 13.04 5.42
N ALA A 195 24.35 12.51 4.96
CA ALA A 195 25.01 11.35 5.57
C ALA A 195 25.25 11.52 7.07
N LYS A 196 25.60 12.74 7.51
CA LYS A 196 25.84 13.06 8.93
C LYS A 196 24.57 12.97 9.77
N ILE A 197 23.42 13.31 9.19
CA ILE A 197 22.10 13.27 9.84
C ILE A 197 21.58 11.82 9.93
N ILE A 198 21.82 11.05 8.86
CA ILE A 198 21.26 9.70 8.70
C ILE A 198 22.12 8.63 9.44
N ALA A 199 23.42 8.84 9.60
CA ALA A 199 24.29 7.86 10.24
C ALA A 199 23.81 7.39 11.63
N PRO A 200 23.39 8.25 12.57
CA PRO A 200 22.95 7.82 13.91
C PRO A 200 21.64 7.00 13.92
N VAL A 201 20.82 7.13 12.87
CA VAL A 201 19.55 6.44 12.76
C VAL A 201 19.60 5.23 11.82
N THR A 202 20.75 4.93 11.24
CA THR A 202 20.93 3.74 10.41
C THR A 202 21.13 2.51 11.29
N ALA A 203 20.33 1.45 11.06
CA ALA A 203 20.37 0.23 11.87
C ALA A 203 19.93 -1.01 11.07
N ASP A 204 20.27 -2.19 11.56
CA ASP A 204 19.76 -3.46 11.04
C ASP A 204 18.30 -3.65 11.45
N ILE A 205 17.39 -3.31 10.53
CA ILE A 205 15.96 -3.38 10.76
C ILE A 205 15.49 -4.83 10.94
N THR A 206 16.09 -5.78 10.23
CA THR A 206 15.74 -7.19 10.37
C THR A 206 16.03 -7.68 11.79
N GLN A 207 17.22 -7.34 12.33
CA GLN A 207 17.58 -7.73 13.69
C GLN A 207 16.66 -7.08 14.74
N ILE A 208 16.35 -5.77 14.60
CA ILE A 208 15.43 -5.08 15.50
C ILE A 208 14.05 -5.76 15.52
N LEU A 209 13.52 -6.12 14.35
CA LEU A 209 12.23 -6.81 14.24
C LEU A 209 12.27 -8.22 14.86
N CYS A 210 13.37 -8.96 14.71
CA CYS A 210 13.55 -10.25 15.36
C CYS A 210 13.61 -10.12 16.89
N ASP A 211 14.38 -9.17 17.40
CA ASP A 211 14.50 -8.92 18.84
C ASP A 211 13.17 -8.54 19.49
N LEU A 212 12.35 -7.73 18.80
CA LEU A 212 10.99 -7.39 19.24
C LEU A 212 10.08 -8.63 19.25
N ALA A 213 10.12 -9.44 18.21
CA ALA A 213 9.33 -10.67 18.12
C ALA A 213 9.73 -11.70 19.21
N ASP A 214 11.02 -11.84 19.49
CA ASP A 214 11.56 -12.71 20.56
C ASP A 214 11.18 -12.21 21.96
N SER A 215 10.93 -10.90 22.09
CA SER A 215 10.44 -10.27 23.33
C SER A 215 8.91 -10.27 23.45
N ASP A 216 8.19 -11.00 22.60
CA ASP A 216 6.72 -11.05 22.55
C ASP A 216 6.04 -9.67 22.29
N GLU A 217 6.78 -8.73 21.71
CA GLU A 217 6.28 -7.42 21.34
C GLU A 217 5.50 -7.45 20.02
N SER A 218 4.51 -6.58 19.90
CA SER A 218 3.68 -6.49 18.71
C SER A 218 4.26 -5.50 17.69
N ILE A 219 4.26 -5.89 16.40
CA ILE A 219 4.79 -5.09 15.31
C ILE A 219 3.68 -4.79 14.30
N LEU A 220 3.60 -3.52 13.87
CA LEU A 220 2.69 -3.07 12.82
C LEU A 220 3.47 -2.79 11.52
N PHE A 221 3.15 -3.50 10.46
CA PHE A 221 3.72 -3.27 9.14
C PHE A 221 2.80 -2.36 8.33
N GLU A 222 3.30 -1.18 8.00
CA GLU A 222 2.56 -0.13 7.31
C GLU A 222 2.82 -0.18 5.81
N GLY A 223 1.80 -0.60 5.04
CA GLY A 223 1.81 -0.57 3.58
C GLY A 223 1.41 0.80 3.02
N ALA A 224 1.88 1.09 1.82
CA ALA A 224 1.50 2.26 1.05
C ALA A 224 0.79 1.84 -0.24
N GLN A 225 0.10 2.77 -0.91
CA GLN A 225 -0.70 2.53 -2.12
C GLN A 225 -1.82 1.48 -1.88
N GLY A 226 -2.14 0.65 -2.87
CA GLY A 226 -3.17 -0.38 -2.77
C GLY A 226 -2.91 -1.54 -3.73
N SER A 227 -3.58 -2.67 -3.54
CA SER A 227 -3.32 -3.93 -4.24
C SER A 227 -3.42 -3.84 -5.76
N PHE A 228 -4.31 -2.98 -6.29
CA PHE A 228 -4.43 -2.76 -7.74
C PHE A 228 -3.39 -1.79 -8.31
N LEU A 229 -2.54 -1.23 -7.45
CA LEU A 229 -1.32 -0.50 -7.85
C LEU A 229 -0.06 -1.34 -7.71
N ASP A 230 -0.15 -2.62 -7.36
CA ASP A 230 0.98 -3.53 -7.26
C ASP A 230 1.62 -3.76 -8.65
N ILE A 231 2.96 -3.77 -8.70
CA ILE A 231 3.70 -3.89 -9.97
C ILE A 231 3.41 -5.22 -10.70
N ASP A 232 3.17 -6.31 -9.96
CA ASP A 232 2.96 -7.65 -10.52
C ASP A 232 1.48 -8.04 -10.61
N HIS A 233 0.66 -7.58 -9.63
CA HIS A 233 -0.73 -8.02 -9.46
C HIS A 233 -1.76 -6.93 -9.74
N GLY A 234 -1.31 -5.72 -10.00
CA GLY A 234 -2.15 -4.55 -10.28
C GLY A 234 -2.52 -4.39 -11.75
N THR A 235 -3.04 -3.21 -12.06
CA THR A 235 -3.49 -2.83 -13.41
C THR A 235 -2.33 -2.29 -14.26
N TYR A 236 -1.29 -3.09 -14.47
CA TYR A 236 -0.10 -2.73 -15.25
C TYR A 236 -0.47 -2.26 -16.66
N PRO A 237 0.09 -1.14 -17.20
CA PRO A 237 1.21 -0.36 -16.66
C PRO A 237 0.79 0.76 -15.68
N PHE A 238 -0.49 0.90 -15.37
CA PHE A 238 -1.03 1.96 -14.50
C PHE A 238 -0.92 1.55 -13.02
N VAL A 239 0.30 1.39 -12.55
CA VAL A 239 0.66 0.88 -11.22
C VAL A 239 1.81 1.68 -10.62
N THR A 240 2.08 1.48 -9.32
CA THR A 240 3.36 1.90 -8.71
C THR A 240 4.47 0.91 -9.07
N SER A 241 5.71 1.29 -8.82
CA SER A 241 6.88 0.45 -9.16
C SER A 241 7.29 -0.49 -8.03
N SER A 242 6.45 -0.67 -7.03
CA SER A 242 6.71 -1.58 -5.89
C SER A 242 5.61 -2.62 -5.74
N ASN A 243 5.91 -3.72 -5.03
CA ASN A 243 4.89 -4.64 -4.58
C ASN A 243 4.16 -4.06 -3.37
N THR A 244 2.82 -4.02 -3.45
CA THR A 244 1.93 -3.46 -2.43
C THR A 244 1.12 -4.53 -1.69
N VAL A 245 1.25 -5.78 -2.10
CA VAL A 245 0.65 -6.95 -1.43
C VAL A 245 1.37 -7.27 -0.12
N ALA A 246 0.70 -7.99 0.78
CA ALA A 246 1.21 -8.26 2.13
C ALA A 246 2.58 -8.97 2.15
N ALA A 247 2.87 -9.82 1.17
CA ALA A 247 4.17 -10.51 1.05
C ALA A 247 5.37 -9.55 0.98
N ALA A 248 5.14 -8.30 0.51
CA ALA A 248 6.17 -7.27 0.45
C ALA A 248 6.67 -6.84 1.85
N ALA A 249 5.90 -7.05 2.91
CA ALA A 249 6.36 -6.80 4.28
C ALA A 249 7.58 -7.67 4.61
N SER A 250 7.58 -8.95 4.22
CA SER A 250 8.73 -9.83 4.39
C SER A 250 9.95 -9.37 3.61
N THR A 251 9.81 -9.16 2.30
CA THR A 251 10.96 -8.80 1.44
C THR A 251 11.48 -7.40 1.72
N GLY A 252 10.58 -6.49 2.13
CA GLY A 252 10.89 -5.09 2.38
C GLY A 252 11.46 -4.78 3.76
N THR A 253 11.43 -5.74 4.70
CA THR A 253 11.99 -5.58 6.06
C THR A 253 12.96 -6.68 6.45
N GLY A 254 12.96 -7.81 5.73
CA GLY A 254 13.77 -8.98 6.04
C GLY A 254 13.13 -9.96 7.02
N ILE A 255 11.95 -9.64 7.60
CA ILE A 255 11.26 -10.58 8.48
C ILE A 255 10.72 -11.79 7.68
N GLY A 256 10.77 -12.97 8.25
CA GLY A 256 10.25 -14.18 7.60
C GLY A 256 8.73 -14.14 7.39
N PRO A 257 8.17 -14.68 6.28
CA PRO A 257 6.74 -14.58 5.97
C PRO A 257 5.85 -15.30 6.98
N ARG A 258 6.38 -16.28 7.72
CA ARG A 258 5.64 -16.99 8.78
C ARG A 258 5.40 -16.13 10.03
N ASN A 259 6.07 -15.00 10.12
CA ASN A 259 5.92 -14.04 11.22
C ASN A 259 4.89 -12.93 10.88
N LEU A 260 4.11 -13.08 9.83
CA LEU A 260 3.01 -12.19 9.50
C LEU A 260 1.71 -12.85 9.98
N ASP A 261 1.24 -12.49 11.18
CA ASP A 261 0.17 -13.20 11.88
C ASP A 261 -1.22 -12.77 11.45
N TYR A 262 -1.38 -11.50 11.10
CA TYR A 262 -2.67 -10.92 10.73
C TYR A 262 -2.51 -9.89 9.61
N ILE A 263 -3.32 -10.00 8.58
CA ILE A 263 -3.32 -9.08 7.44
C ILE A 263 -4.65 -8.35 7.42
N LEU A 264 -4.60 -7.05 7.74
CA LEU A 264 -5.76 -6.15 7.71
C LEU A 264 -5.84 -5.47 6.35
N GLY A 265 -6.88 -5.78 5.59
CA GLY A 265 -7.19 -5.12 4.33
C GLY A 265 -8.03 -3.87 4.55
N ILE A 266 -7.53 -2.71 4.15
CA ILE A 266 -8.31 -1.47 4.19
C ILE A 266 -9.05 -1.30 2.87
N VAL A 267 -10.37 -1.10 2.94
CA VAL A 267 -11.24 -0.90 1.80
C VAL A 267 -12.19 0.27 2.06
N LYS A 268 -12.42 1.14 1.08
CA LYS A 268 -13.50 2.15 1.19
C LYS A 268 -14.86 1.48 0.98
N ALA A 269 -15.90 2.05 1.57
CA ALA A 269 -17.29 1.66 1.31
C ALA A 269 -17.75 1.90 -0.14
N TYR A 270 -16.91 2.52 -0.95
CA TYR A 270 -17.00 2.73 -2.40
C TYR A 270 -15.59 2.61 -3.00
N THR A 271 -15.40 2.93 -4.26
CA THR A 271 -14.08 2.80 -4.88
C THR A 271 -13.57 4.14 -5.41
N THR A 272 -12.27 4.39 -5.27
CA THR A 272 -11.63 5.56 -5.88
C THR A 272 -10.34 5.19 -6.58
N ARG A 273 -9.98 5.96 -7.61
CA ARG A 273 -8.72 5.81 -8.33
C ARG A 273 -8.15 7.16 -8.73
N VAL A 274 -6.84 7.33 -8.61
CA VAL A 274 -6.09 8.48 -9.16
C VAL A 274 -5.40 8.04 -10.45
N GLY A 275 -5.36 8.93 -11.45
CA GLY A 275 -4.64 8.69 -12.70
C GLY A 275 -5.39 7.81 -13.70
N ALA A 276 -4.66 7.41 -14.73
CA ALA A 276 -5.18 6.61 -15.84
C ALA A 276 -5.36 5.12 -15.50
N GLY A 277 -5.93 4.39 -16.44
CA GLY A 277 -6.12 2.95 -16.36
C GLY A 277 -7.57 2.52 -16.08
N PRO A 278 -7.88 1.21 -16.16
CA PRO A 278 -9.22 0.68 -16.07
C PRO A 278 -9.84 0.89 -14.70
N PHE A 279 -11.14 1.23 -14.71
CA PHE A 279 -11.95 1.38 -13.51
C PHE A 279 -13.40 0.98 -13.83
N PRO A 280 -13.75 -0.31 -13.85
CA PRO A 280 -15.04 -0.80 -14.34
C PRO A 280 -16.25 -0.20 -13.63
N THR A 281 -16.14 0.11 -12.34
CA THR A 281 -17.25 0.66 -11.53
C THR A 281 -17.27 2.19 -11.48
N GLU A 282 -16.48 2.89 -12.32
CA GLU A 282 -16.43 4.35 -12.36
C GLU A 282 -17.78 4.98 -12.69
N LEU A 283 -18.10 6.08 -12.02
CA LEU A 283 -19.34 6.84 -12.17
C LEU A 283 -19.07 8.21 -12.79
N PHE A 284 -19.88 8.57 -13.77
CA PHE A 284 -19.82 9.84 -14.49
C PHE A 284 -21.07 10.70 -14.29
N ASP A 285 -21.93 10.31 -13.35
CA ASP A 285 -23.21 10.91 -13.03
C ASP A 285 -23.19 11.70 -11.71
N ASP A 286 -24.37 12.15 -11.28
CA ASP A 286 -24.56 12.89 -10.02
C ASP A 286 -24.12 12.08 -8.79
N GLN A 287 -24.20 10.75 -8.82
CA GLN A 287 -23.76 9.87 -7.74
C GLN A 287 -22.24 9.89 -7.63
N GLY A 288 -21.52 9.83 -8.76
CA GLY A 288 -20.08 10.00 -8.80
C GLY A 288 -19.63 11.37 -8.28
N ALA A 289 -20.34 12.43 -8.67
CA ALA A 289 -20.10 13.79 -8.18
C ALA A 289 -20.37 13.92 -6.67
N HIS A 290 -21.41 13.26 -6.16
CA HIS A 290 -21.72 13.20 -4.73
C HIS A 290 -20.59 12.53 -3.94
N LEU A 291 -20.14 11.34 -4.35
CA LEU A 291 -19.04 10.62 -3.72
C LEU A 291 -17.76 11.46 -3.69
N ALA A 292 -17.44 12.16 -4.79
CA ALA A 292 -16.26 13.02 -4.88
C ALA A 292 -16.34 14.21 -3.92
N ARG A 293 -17.50 14.86 -3.85
CA ARG A 293 -17.73 16.05 -3.02
C ARG A 293 -17.77 15.70 -1.53
N VAL A 294 -18.63 14.77 -1.12
CA VAL A 294 -18.83 14.39 0.29
C VAL A 294 -17.58 13.66 0.82
N GLY A 295 -17.01 12.79 0.00
CA GLY A 295 -15.79 12.08 0.32
C GLY A 295 -14.53 12.97 0.32
N ALA A 296 -14.62 14.23 -0.13
CA ALA A 296 -13.47 15.12 -0.33
C ALA A 296 -12.35 14.41 -1.10
N GLU A 297 -12.70 13.82 -2.26
CA GLU A 297 -11.83 12.91 -2.99
C GLU A 297 -10.79 13.66 -3.84
N PHE A 298 -9.77 14.18 -3.16
CA PHE A 298 -8.57 14.79 -3.74
C PHE A 298 -7.32 14.12 -3.18
N GLY A 299 -6.31 13.95 -4.02
CA GLY A 299 -5.05 13.33 -3.62
C GLY A 299 -4.32 14.18 -2.58
N ALA A 300 -4.00 13.60 -1.42
CA ALA A 300 -3.34 14.29 -0.32
C ALA A 300 -1.98 14.89 -0.72
N THR A 301 -1.27 14.24 -1.65
CA THR A 301 0.07 14.62 -2.10
C THR A 301 0.05 15.55 -3.32
N THR A 302 -0.83 15.28 -4.30
CA THR A 302 -0.82 15.95 -5.60
C THR A 302 -1.99 16.90 -5.82
N GLY A 303 -2.98 16.91 -4.92
CA GLY A 303 -4.23 17.67 -5.07
C GLY A 303 -5.11 17.22 -6.25
N ARG A 304 -4.70 16.20 -7.01
CA ARG A 304 -5.48 15.71 -8.17
C ARG A 304 -6.82 15.12 -7.73
N PRO A 305 -7.92 15.36 -8.49
CA PRO A 305 -9.21 14.75 -8.21
C PRO A 305 -9.10 13.23 -8.36
N ARG A 306 -9.80 12.51 -7.50
CA ARG A 306 -9.97 11.06 -7.59
C ARG A 306 -11.22 10.75 -8.39
N ARG A 307 -11.11 9.80 -9.31
CA ARG A 307 -12.24 9.16 -9.98
C ARG A 307 -12.97 8.33 -8.94
N CYS A 308 -14.31 8.39 -8.93
CA CYS A 308 -15.15 7.70 -7.95
C CYS A 308 -16.02 6.66 -8.63
N GLY A 309 -16.33 5.58 -7.94
CA GLY A 309 -17.16 4.50 -8.44
C GLY A 309 -17.76 3.66 -7.31
N TRP A 310 -18.71 2.78 -7.66
CA TRP A 310 -19.32 1.89 -6.71
C TRP A 310 -18.35 0.88 -6.13
N PHE A 311 -18.71 0.31 -4.98
CA PHE A 311 -17.96 -0.76 -4.32
C PHE A 311 -17.79 -1.96 -5.25
N ASP A 312 -16.56 -2.45 -5.37
CA ASP A 312 -16.20 -3.54 -6.27
C ASP A 312 -15.79 -4.79 -5.46
N ALA A 313 -16.73 -5.71 -5.26
CA ALA A 313 -16.49 -6.93 -4.52
C ALA A 313 -15.65 -7.94 -5.33
N VAL A 314 -15.64 -7.85 -6.66
CA VAL A 314 -14.83 -8.74 -7.52
C VAL A 314 -13.34 -8.38 -7.39
N ALA A 315 -13.04 -7.09 -7.47
CA ALA A 315 -11.71 -6.55 -7.25
C ALA A 315 -11.24 -6.86 -5.81
N LEU A 316 -12.07 -6.59 -4.79
CA LEU A 316 -11.74 -6.88 -3.40
C LEU A 316 -11.35 -8.35 -3.18
N ARG A 317 -12.13 -9.31 -3.74
CA ARG A 317 -11.78 -10.74 -3.63
C ARG A 317 -10.43 -11.08 -4.21
N ARG A 318 -10.03 -10.45 -5.33
CA ARG A 318 -8.69 -10.63 -5.90
C ARG A 318 -7.61 -10.14 -4.93
N SER A 319 -7.80 -8.98 -4.32
CA SER A 319 -6.86 -8.43 -3.32
C SER A 319 -6.73 -9.31 -2.09
N ILE A 320 -7.85 -9.86 -1.60
CA ILE A 320 -7.89 -10.80 -0.47
C ILE A 320 -7.06 -12.06 -0.79
N ILE A 321 -7.22 -12.62 -1.98
CA ILE A 321 -6.46 -13.81 -2.42
C ILE A 321 -4.97 -13.50 -2.51
N ASN A 322 -4.59 -12.41 -3.17
CA ASN A 322 -3.19 -12.04 -3.39
C ASN A 322 -2.41 -11.76 -2.09
N SER A 323 -3.13 -11.32 -1.05
CA SER A 323 -2.52 -10.93 0.22
C SER A 323 -2.90 -11.83 1.41
N SER A 324 -3.75 -12.84 1.23
CA SER A 324 -4.27 -13.68 2.33
C SER A 324 -4.87 -12.84 3.46
N VAL A 325 -5.72 -11.85 3.12
CA VAL A 325 -6.33 -10.93 4.08
C VAL A 325 -7.10 -11.69 5.15
N SER A 326 -6.84 -11.37 6.41
CA SER A 326 -7.45 -12.00 7.59
C SER A 326 -8.78 -11.35 7.98
N GLY A 327 -8.88 -10.03 7.80
CA GLY A 327 -10.07 -9.25 8.08
C GLY A 327 -10.00 -7.88 7.40
N LEU A 328 -11.12 -7.18 7.34
CA LEU A 328 -11.29 -5.91 6.65
C LEU A 328 -11.48 -4.75 7.62
N CYS A 329 -10.96 -3.60 7.23
CA CYS A 329 -11.39 -2.32 7.74
C CYS A 329 -12.14 -1.57 6.63
N VAL A 330 -13.44 -1.33 6.82
CA VAL A 330 -14.26 -0.53 5.90
C VAL A 330 -14.19 0.94 6.30
N THR A 331 -13.74 1.80 5.40
CA THR A 331 -13.60 3.24 5.64
C THR A 331 -14.62 4.05 4.84
N LYS A 332 -14.84 5.30 5.25
CA LYS A 332 -15.70 6.24 4.51
C LYS A 332 -17.16 5.78 4.39
N LEU A 333 -17.68 5.07 5.39
CA LEU A 333 -19.09 4.64 5.41
C LEU A 333 -20.04 5.85 5.39
N ASP A 334 -19.67 6.89 6.12
CA ASP A 334 -20.34 8.18 6.26
C ASP A 334 -20.61 8.90 4.93
N VAL A 335 -19.79 8.65 3.91
CA VAL A 335 -19.96 9.26 2.57
C VAL A 335 -21.21 8.76 1.85
N LEU A 336 -21.74 7.60 2.24
CA LEU A 336 -22.94 6.99 1.65
C LEU A 336 -24.23 7.38 2.37
N ASP A 337 -24.18 8.16 3.45
CA ASP A 337 -25.31 8.43 4.36
C ASP A 337 -26.55 9.03 3.67
N GLU A 338 -26.33 9.94 2.69
CA GLU A 338 -27.42 10.65 2.01
C GLU A 338 -28.00 9.90 0.78
N LEU A 339 -27.36 8.81 0.36
CA LEU A 339 -27.75 8.12 -0.86
C LEU A 339 -29.05 7.31 -0.66
N GLU A 340 -29.99 7.42 -1.61
CA GLU A 340 -31.20 6.62 -1.64
C GLU A 340 -30.92 5.18 -2.08
N THR A 341 -30.01 5.04 -3.03
CA THR A 341 -29.62 3.75 -3.63
C THR A 341 -28.11 3.62 -3.64
N ILE A 342 -27.62 2.44 -3.29
CA ILE A 342 -26.22 2.08 -3.29
C ILE A 342 -26.05 0.80 -4.11
N GLN A 343 -24.98 0.69 -4.90
CA GLN A 343 -24.74 -0.49 -5.71
C GLN A 343 -23.43 -1.17 -5.32
N ILE A 344 -23.44 -2.51 -5.38
CA ILE A 344 -22.24 -3.36 -5.19
C ILE A 344 -22.00 -4.11 -6.49
N CYS A 345 -20.82 -3.97 -7.07
CA CYS A 345 -20.39 -4.80 -8.18
C CYS A 345 -20.09 -6.22 -7.66
N VAL A 346 -20.87 -7.19 -8.11
CA VAL A 346 -20.76 -8.60 -7.71
C VAL A 346 -20.22 -9.51 -8.80
N GLY A 347 -20.08 -9.00 -10.02
CA GLY A 347 -19.56 -9.73 -11.18
C GLY A 347 -19.16 -8.81 -12.32
N TYR A 348 -18.53 -9.35 -13.33
CA TYR A 348 -18.23 -8.66 -14.59
C TYR A 348 -18.74 -9.46 -15.79
N THR A 349 -19.05 -8.74 -16.86
CA THR A 349 -19.26 -9.32 -18.19
C THR A 349 -18.30 -8.70 -19.20
N ILE A 350 -17.93 -9.46 -20.23
CA ILE A 350 -17.25 -9.01 -21.44
C ILE A 350 -18.02 -9.63 -22.62
N ASP A 351 -18.39 -8.81 -23.62
CA ASP A 351 -19.24 -9.23 -24.73
C ASP A 351 -20.57 -9.89 -24.25
N ASP A 352 -21.14 -9.30 -23.16
CA ASP A 352 -22.35 -9.75 -22.47
C ASP A 352 -22.26 -11.19 -21.90
N LYS A 353 -21.04 -11.75 -21.78
CA LYS A 353 -20.80 -13.05 -21.15
C LYS A 353 -20.17 -12.88 -19.77
N PRO A 354 -20.66 -13.57 -18.74
CA PRO A 354 -20.06 -13.54 -17.42
C PRO A 354 -18.61 -14.03 -17.44
N ILE A 355 -17.74 -13.41 -16.65
CA ILE A 355 -16.35 -13.83 -16.46
C ILE A 355 -16.07 -14.14 -14.99
N ALA A 356 -15.13 -15.05 -14.74
CA ALA A 356 -14.88 -15.64 -13.42
C ALA A 356 -14.13 -14.74 -12.42
N GLY A 357 -13.92 -13.46 -12.70
CA GLY A 357 -13.22 -12.53 -11.80
C GLY A 357 -12.45 -11.46 -12.56
N VAL A 358 -11.46 -10.87 -11.91
CA VAL A 358 -10.62 -9.83 -12.51
C VAL A 358 -9.72 -10.44 -13.59
N PRO A 359 -9.79 -9.98 -14.85
CA PRO A 359 -8.88 -10.40 -15.91
C PRO A 359 -7.42 -10.05 -15.56
N VAL A 360 -6.50 -10.95 -15.88
CA VAL A 360 -5.06 -10.71 -15.70
C VAL A 360 -4.54 -9.68 -16.70
N VAL A 361 -5.11 -9.68 -17.91
CA VAL A 361 -4.73 -8.75 -18.99
C VAL A 361 -5.50 -7.43 -18.79
N VAL A 362 -4.77 -6.32 -18.67
CA VAL A 362 -5.34 -5.01 -18.36
C VAL A 362 -6.34 -4.51 -19.42
N ASP A 363 -6.07 -4.76 -20.70
CA ASP A 363 -6.97 -4.36 -21.77
C ASP A 363 -8.33 -5.06 -21.64
N ARG A 364 -8.31 -6.36 -21.29
CA ARG A 364 -9.55 -7.11 -21.01
C ARG A 364 -10.26 -6.59 -19.75
N PHE A 365 -9.51 -6.08 -18.76
CA PHE A 365 -10.10 -5.46 -17.60
C PHE A 365 -10.78 -4.13 -17.92
N ALA A 366 -10.24 -3.38 -18.88
CA ALA A 366 -10.88 -2.16 -19.38
C ALA A 366 -12.21 -2.42 -20.15
N GLU A 367 -12.38 -3.63 -20.72
CA GLU A 367 -13.62 -4.04 -21.40
C GLU A 367 -14.71 -4.54 -20.44
N CYS A 368 -14.37 -4.74 -19.16
CA CYS A 368 -15.31 -5.24 -18.17
C CYS A 368 -16.49 -4.30 -17.96
N LYS A 369 -17.70 -4.82 -18.08
CA LYS A 369 -18.92 -4.16 -17.63
C LYS A 369 -19.31 -4.73 -16.28
N PRO A 370 -19.53 -3.90 -15.25
CA PRO A 370 -19.91 -4.37 -13.92
C PRO A 370 -21.34 -4.90 -13.91
N VAL A 371 -21.55 -5.95 -13.13
CA VAL A 371 -22.87 -6.48 -12.78
C VAL A 371 -23.16 -6.06 -11.35
N TYR A 372 -24.20 -5.26 -11.17
CA TYR A 372 -24.54 -4.68 -9.89
C TYR A 372 -25.66 -5.40 -9.17
N GLU A 373 -25.54 -5.42 -7.85
CA GLU A 373 -26.59 -5.71 -6.89
C GLU A 373 -26.99 -4.39 -6.23
N GLU A 374 -28.28 -4.05 -6.28
CA GLU A 374 -28.81 -2.78 -5.76
C GLU A 374 -29.25 -2.92 -4.31
N TRP A 375 -28.92 -1.90 -3.50
CA TRP A 375 -29.24 -1.81 -2.09
C TRP A 375 -29.91 -0.46 -1.78
N SER A 376 -30.95 -0.48 -0.94
CA SER A 376 -31.50 0.76 -0.41
C SER A 376 -30.51 1.43 0.53
N GLY A 377 -30.23 2.69 0.31
CA GLY A 377 -29.47 3.53 1.23
C GLY A 377 -30.18 3.70 2.57
N TRP A 378 -29.43 4.07 3.59
CA TRP A 378 -29.97 4.22 4.95
C TRP A 378 -30.50 5.62 5.25
N GLN A 379 -30.01 6.66 4.57
CA GLN A 379 -30.46 8.04 4.69
C GLN A 379 -30.50 8.56 6.15
N GLU A 380 -29.57 8.06 6.95
CA GLU A 380 -29.34 8.40 8.35
C GLU A 380 -27.85 8.64 8.54
N SER A 381 -27.46 9.57 9.44
CA SER A 381 -26.04 9.82 9.67
C SER A 381 -25.36 8.68 10.39
N THR A 382 -24.23 8.22 9.85
CA THR A 382 -23.31 7.30 10.52
C THR A 382 -22.10 7.99 11.11
N VAL A 383 -21.95 9.30 10.89
CA VAL A 383 -20.81 10.10 11.38
C VAL A 383 -20.66 10.01 12.88
N GLY A 384 -19.48 9.60 13.33
CA GLY A 384 -19.13 9.55 14.75
C GLY A 384 -19.72 8.39 15.53
N ILE A 385 -20.44 7.46 14.91
CA ILE A 385 -20.92 6.24 15.59
C ILE A 385 -19.71 5.36 15.94
N THR A 386 -19.64 4.93 17.20
CA THR A 386 -18.54 4.12 17.76
C THR A 386 -18.96 2.69 18.15
N ARG A 387 -20.26 2.38 18.09
CA ARG A 387 -20.78 1.04 18.39
C ARG A 387 -21.50 0.48 17.18
N PHE A 388 -21.25 -0.79 16.84
CA PHE A 388 -21.83 -1.44 15.68
C PHE A 388 -23.36 -1.49 15.72
N ASP A 389 -23.94 -1.72 16.91
CA ASP A 389 -25.38 -1.86 17.07
C ASP A 389 -26.15 -0.52 16.89
N ASP A 390 -25.45 0.60 17.04
CA ASP A 390 -26.02 1.94 16.86
C ASP A 390 -26.07 2.36 15.38
N LEU A 391 -25.40 1.62 14.48
CA LEU A 391 -25.51 1.85 13.03
C LEU A 391 -26.92 1.59 12.52
N PRO A 392 -27.41 2.36 11.53
CA PRO A 392 -28.67 2.09 10.83
C PRO A 392 -28.75 0.63 10.36
N LYS A 393 -29.95 0.03 10.43
CA LYS A 393 -30.15 -1.37 10.02
C LYS A 393 -29.68 -1.67 8.59
N LYS A 394 -29.93 -0.72 7.67
CA LYS A 394 -29.51 -0.85 6.28
C LYS A 394 -27.99 -0.76 6.11
N ALA A 395 -27.31 0.12 6.87
CA ALA A 395 -25.85 0.21 6.88
C ALA A 395 -25.22 -1.10 7.40
N ARG A 396 -25.77 -1.69 8.47
CA ARG A 396 -25.34 -3.01 8.95
C ARG A 396 -25.55 -4.12 7.94
N ALA A 397 -26.68 -4.10 7.22
CA ALA A 397 -26.96 -5.07 6.15
C ALA A 397 -25.98 -4.94 4.98
N TYR A 398 -25.62 -3.70 4.59
CA TYR A 398 -24.59 -3.42 3.59
C TYR A 398 -23.22 -3.97 4.01
N LEU A 399 -22.78 -3.71 5.22
CA LEU A 399 -21.54 -4.24 5.77
C LEU A 399 -21.53 -5.78 5.84
N ALA A 400 -22.63 -6.39 6.26
CA ALA A 400 -22.79 -7.85 6.27
C ALA A 400 -22.72 -8.44 4.85
N ARG A 401 -23.25 -7.72 3.84
CA ARG A 401 -23.13 -8.15 2.45
C ARG A 401 -21.71 -8.07 1.94
N ILE A 402 -20.97 -7.01 2.26
CA ILE A 402 -19.53 -6.91 1.95
C ILE A 402 -18.79 -8.10 2.57
N GLU A 403 -19.01 -8.41 3.84
CA GLU A 403 -18.40 -9.54 4.55
C GLU A 403 -18.70 -10.87 3.86
N ALA A 404 -19.97 -11.10 3.48
CA ALA A 404 -20.39 -12.32 2.77
C ALA A 404 -19.74 -12.45 1.38
N LEU A 405 -19.61 -11.35 0.63
CA LEU A 405 -18.98 -11.33 -0.69
C LEU A 405 -17.45 -11.47 -0.61
N ALA A 406 -16.84 -10.86 0.40
CA ALA A 406 -15.40 -10.91 0.65
C ALA A 406 -14.95 -12.29 1.14
N GLY A 407 -15.76 -12.97 1.95
CA GLY A 407 -15.44 -14.25 2.60
C GLY A 407 -14.49 -14.11 3.78
N VAL A 408 -14.27 -12.88 4.28
CA VAL A 408 -13.49 -12.55 5.48
C VAL A 408 -14.25 -11.52 6.32
N PRO A 409 -14.06 -11.48 7.66
CA PRO A 409 -14.80 -10.60 8.53
C PRO A 409 -14.49 -9.11 8.29
N VAL A 410 -15.47 -8.25 8.56
CA VAL A 410 -15.28 -6.81 8.74
C VAL A 410 -15.02 -6.56 10.23
N ASP A 411 -13.77 -6.28 10.58
CA ASP A 411 -13.32 -6.12 11.96
C ASP A 411 -13.36 -4.67 12.44
N ILE A 412 -13.15 -3.72 11.52
CA ILE A 412 -13.09 -2.29 11.82
C ILE A 412 -13.96 -1.53 10.82
N ILE A 413 -14.70 -0.52 11.31
CA ILE A 413 -15.49 0.39 10.47
C ILE A 413 -15.15 1.83 10.85
N SER A 414 -14.69 2.64 9.89
CA SER A 414 -14.46 4.07 10.08
C SER A 414 -15.70 4.86 9.67
N THR A 415 -16.21 5.66 10.60
CA THR A 415 -17.43 6.45 10.49
C THR A 415 -17.17 7.96 10.42
N GLY A 416 -15.92 8.36 10.12
CA GLY A 416 -15.53 9.75 9.98
C GLY A 416 -14.01 9.91 9.93
N PRO A 417 -13.50 11.14 9.78
CA PRO A 417 -12.06 11.40 9.59
C PRO A 417 -11.23 11.28 10.87
N ASP A 418 -11.80 11.56 12.05
CA ASP A 418 -11.07 11.49 13.31
C ASP A 418 -10.84 10.05 13.76
N ARG A 419 -9.75 9.81 14.48
CA ARG A 419 -9.36 8.51 15.05
C ARG A 419 -10.46 7.91 15.92
N GLU A 420 -11.12 8.72 16.75
CA GLU A 420 -12.17 8.28 17.65
C GLU A 420 -13.47 7.85 16.92
N GLN A 421 -13.67 8.30 15.69
CA GLN A 421 -14.82 7.96 14.86
C GLN A 421 -14.61 6.58 14.18
N THR A 422 -14.46 5.55 15.01
CA THR A 422 -14.14 4.20 14.55
C THR A 422 -14.82 3.15 15.44
N ILE A 423 -15.45 2.17 14.79
CA ILE A 423 -16.02 0.97 15.43
C ILE A 423 -14.99 -0.16 15.30
N ILE A 424 -14.59 -0.76 16.42
CA ILE A 424 -13.72 -1.94 16.46
C ILE A 424 -14.56 -3.13 16.91
N LYS A 425 -14.93 -4.03 15.99
CA LYS A 425 -15.60 -5.31 16.29
C LYS A 425 -14.59 -6.34 16.81
N THR A 426 -13.45 -6.42 16.12
CA THR A 426 -12.34 -7.31 16.47
C THR A 426 -11.04 -6.54 16.31
N HIS A 427 -10.22 -6.52 17.34
CA HIS A 427 -8.94 -5.82 17.28
C HIS A 427 -7.87 -6.75 16.67
N PRO A 428 -7.13 -6.33 15.59
CA PRO A 428 -6.12 -7.18 14.93
C PRO A 428 -5.04 -7.74 15.88
N PHE A 429 -4.64 -6.98 16.89
CA PHE A 429 -3.73 -7.40 17.96
C PHE A 429 -4.43 -8.16 19.10
N GLY A 430 -5.75 -8.33 19.06
CA GLY A 430 -6.48 -9.07 20.10
C GLY A 430 -6.13 -10.56 20.07
N CYS A 431 -6.23 -11.25 21.24
CA CYS A 431 -6.15 -12.70 21.30
C CYS A 431 -7.31 -13.29 20.49
N THR A 432 -7.02 -13.94 19.37
CA THR A 432 -7.94 -14.94 18.83
C THR A 432 -7.93 -16.11 19.83
N SER A 433 -9.03 -16.32 20.58
CA SER A 433 -9.27 -17.60 21.22
C SER A 433 -9.07 -18.69 20.15
N ALA A 434 -8.39 -19.77 20.49
CA ALA A 434 -7.93 -20.85 19.60
C ALA A 434 -9.05 -21.63 18.85
N ALA A 435 -10.18 -20.99 18.54
CA ALA A 435 -11.38 -21.57 17.93
C ALA A 435 -11.58 -21.22 16.45
N GLY A 436 -10.58 -20.67 15.76
CA GLY A 436 -10.71 -20.23 14.36
C GLY A 436 -9.62 -20.71 13.41
N ARG A 437 -8.97 -21.84 13.63
CA ARG A 437 -8.23 -22.48 12.53
C ARG A 437 -9.25 -23.07 11.57
N LEU A 438 -9.44 -22.42 10.44
CA LEU A 438 -10.10 -23.02 9.29
C LEU A 438 -9.41 -24.36 8.99
N GLN A 439 -10.07 -25.46 9.33
CA GLN A 439 -9.67 -26.77 8.79
C GLN A 439 -9.80 -26.67 7.27
N PRO A 440 -8.79 -27.10 6.51
CA PRO A 440 -8.93 -27.19 5.07
C PRO A 440 -10.15 -28.10 4.80
N ARG A 441 -11.11 -27.60 4.03
CA ARG A 441 -12.25 -28.39 3.55
C ARG A 441 -11.65 -29.63 2.89
N ARG A 442 -11.85 -30.79 3.51
CA ARG A 442 -11.61 -32.09 2.87
C ARG A 442 -12.55 -32.13 1.67
N THR A 443 -11.99 -32.00 0.48
CA THR A 443 -12.67 -32.41 -0.74
C THR A 443 -13.01 -33.88 -0.58
N ALA A 444 -14.30 -34.22 -0.65
CA ALA A 444 -14.76 -35.59 -0.66
C ALA A 444 -14.08 -36.28 -1.86
N SER A 445 -13.14 -37.16 -1.58
CA SER A 445 -12.59 -38.05 -2.57
C SER A 445 -13.63 -39.13 -2.87
N THR A 446 -14.33 -39.02 -3.97
CA THR A 446 -14.98 -40.15 -4.59
C THR A 446 -13.90 -41.13 -5.01
N SER A 447 -13.85 -42.24 -4.31
CA SER A 447 -13.00 -43.37 -4.63
C SER A 447 -13.41 -43.98 -5.99
N ILE A 448 -12.57 -43.81 -6.98
CA ILE A 448 -12.61 -44.64 -8.19
C ILE A 448 -11.51 -45.68 -8.03
N THR A 449 -11.93 -46.90 -7.70
CA THR A 449 -11.11 -48.10 -7.79
C THR A 449 -10.92 -48.49 -9.24
N GLY A 450 -9.69 -48.40 -9.72
CA GLY A 450 -9.33 -48.91 -11.04
C GLY A 450 -7.82 -49.17 -11.10
N ARG A 451 -7.46 -50.46 -10.89
CA ARG A 451 -6.09 -50.93 -11.09
C ARG A 451 -5.69 -50.78 -12.56
N HIS A 452 -4.50 -50.20 -12.81
CA HIS A 452 -3.60 -50.63 -13.90
C HIS A 452 -2.16 -50.20 -13.58
N HIS A 453 -1.34 -51.21 -13.28
CA HIS A 453 0.12 -51.12 -13.26
C HIS A 453 0.62 -50.84 -14.68
N ARG A 454 1.42 -49.81 -14.88
CA ARG A 454 2.43 -49.75 -15.95
C ARG A 454 3.73 -49.19 -15.39
N HIS A 455 4.77 -50.02 -15.47
CA HIS A 455 6.18 -49.63 -15.26
C HIS A 455 6.62 -48.55 -16.26
N TRP A 456 7.28 -47.54 -15.73
CA TRP A 456 8.13 -46.66 -16.55
C TRP A 456 9.55 -46.74 -16.02
N SER A 457 10.43 -47.34 -16.78
CA SER A 457 11.88 -47.29 -16.59
C SER A 457 12.43 -45.96 -17.14
N ALA A 458 13.22 -45.29 -16.29
CA ALA A 458 13.97 -44.10 -16.68
C ALA A 458 15.16 -44.47 -17.56
N ALA A 459 15.30 -43.78 -18.69
CA ALA A 459 16.57 -43.68 -19.43
C ALA A 459 16.91 -42.21 -19.59
N VAL A 460 18.04 -41.79 -19.00
CA VAL A 460 18.67 -40.48 -19.19
C VAL A 460 19.66 -40.61 -20.35
N PRO A 461 19.64 -39.71 -21.35
CA PRO A 461 20.72 -39.64 -22.35
C PRO A 461 21.77 -38.62 -21.88
N PRO A 462 23.06 -38.82 -22.25
CA PRO A 462 24.16 -37.95 -21.85
C PRO A 462 24.28 -36.69 -22.69
N LEU A 463 24.77 -35.62 -22.04
CA LEU A 463 25.15 -34.36 -22.61
C LEU A 463 26.34 -34.49 -23.57
N CYS A 464 26.26 -33.87 -24.72
CA CYS A 464 27.34 -33.17 -25.40
C CYS A 464 26.93 -31.71 -25.66
#